data_26ba724cde9794f5e450cbd8d64b8d12
#
_entry.id   26ba724cde9794f5e450cbd8d64b8d12
#
_cell.length_a   1.000
_cell.length_b   1.000
_cell.length_c   1.000
_cell.angle_alpha   90.00
_cell.angle_beta   90.00
_cell.angle_gamma   90.00
#
_symmetry.space_group_name_H-M   'P 1'
#
loop_
_entity.id
_entity.type
_entity.pdbx_description
1 polymer ?
#
loop_
_entity_poly.entity_id
_entity_poly.type
_entity_poly.pdbx_seq_one_letter_code
_entity_poly.pdbx_strand_id
1 'polypeptide(L)' 'MCYSKEIESEMVNFYNSLSVKDKRRYAAIEAKKLGHGGIKYISELFGCHRNTITEGKSEL' A
#
# COMPACT_ATOMS: atom_id res chain seq x y z
N MET A 1 4.85 -12.00 7.98
CA MET A 1 3.99 -10.86 7.68
C MET A 1 4.16 -10.37 6.25
N CYS A 2 4.32 -11.24 5.31
CA CYS A 2 4.34 -10.86 3.91
C CYS A 2 3.38 -11.73 3.13
N TYR A 3 2.88 -11.17 2.06
CA TYR A 3 2.06 -11.94 1.13
C TYR A 3 2.96 -12.78 0.23
N SER A 4 2.39 -13.81 -0.40
CA SER A 4 3.14 -14.59 -1.37
C SER A 4 3.49 -13.70 -2.56
N LYS A 5 4.49 -14.14 -3.35
CA LYS A 5 4.90 -13.37 -4.52
C LYS A 5 3.76 -13.22 -5.53
N GLU A 6 2.93 -14.26 -5.66
CA GLU A 6 1.78 -14.19 -6.55
C GLU A 6 0.81 -13.11 -6.12
N ILE A 7 0.50 -13.06 -4.82
CA ILE A 7 -0.40 -12.05 -4.28
C ILE A 7 0.23 -10.67 -4.39
N GLU A 8 1.52 -10.55 -4.10
CA GLU A 8 2.21 -9.26 -4.22
C GLU A 8 2.15 -8.74 -5.65
N SER A 9 2.34 -9.61 -6.62
CA SER A 9 2.27 -9.22 -8.03
C SER A 9 0.87 -8.72 -8.39
N GLU A 10 -0.16 -9.38 -7.91
CA GLU A 10 -1.53 -8.96 -8.17
C GLU A 10 -1.84 -7.62 -7.50
N MET A 11 -1.34 -7.43 -6.28
CA MET A 11 -1.51 -6.18 -5.55
C MET A 11 -0.86 -5.02 -6.30
N VAL A 12 0.36 -5.22 -6.79
CA VAL A 12 1.07 -4.19 -7.53
C VAL A 12 0.34 -3.85 -8.83
N ASN A 13 -0.15 -4.87 -9.52
CA ASN A 13 -0.90 -4.65 -10.76
C ASN A 13 -2.17 -3.83 -10.50
N PHE A 14 -2.90 -4.17 -9.46
CA PHE A 14 -4.09 -3.42 -9.09
C PHE A 14 -3.74 -1.98 -8.70
N TYR A 15 -2.71 -1.83 -7.87
CA TYR A 15 -2.24 -0.51 -7.44
C TYR A 15 -1.95 0.38 -8.66
N ASN A 16 -1.24 -0.17 -9.64
CA ASN A 16 -0.84 0.60 -10.82
C ASN A 16 -2.03 0.98 -11.71
N SER A 17 -3.18 0.33 -11.53
CA SER A 17 -4.38 0.66 -12.31
C SER A 17 -5.21 1.78 -11.69
N LEU A 18 -4.85 2.21 -10.49
CA LEU A 18 -5.65 3.19 -9.74
C LEU A 18 -5.20 4.62 -10.03
N SER A 19 -6.11 5.58 -9.77
CA SER A 19 -5.76 6.99 -9.81
C SER A 19 -4.80 7.31 -8.66
N VAL A 20 -4.16 8.48 -8.72
CA VAL A 20 -3.21 8.89 -7.67
C VAL A 20 -3.87 8.89 -6.29
N LYS A 21 -5.10 9.42 -6.21
CA LYS A 21 -5.83 9.46 -4.95
C LYS A 21 -6.14 8.06 -4.43
N ASP A 22 -6.61 7.20 -5.32
CA ASP A 22 -6.98 5.83 -4.93
C ASP A 22 -5.75 5.02 -4.58
N LYS A 23 -4.62 5.27 -5.22
CA LYS A 23 -3.36 4.62 -4.86
C LYS A 23 -3.01 4.88 -3.40
N ARG A 24 -3.11 6.15 -2.96
CA ARG A 24 -2.80 6.49 -1.58
C ARG A 24 -3.72 5.76 -0.62
N ARG A 25 -5.01 5.73 -0.93
CA ARG A 25 -6.00 5.13 -0.06
C ARG A 25 -5.83 3.62 0.00
N TYR A 26 -5.60 2.98 -1.14
CA TYR A 26 -5.39 1.54 -1.18
C TYR A 26 -4.15 1.15 -0.38
N ALA A 27 -3.04 1.86 -0.58
CA ALA A 27 -1.82 1.58 0.16
C ALA A 27 -2.04 1.75 1.66
N ALA A 28 -2.80 2.77 2.06
CA ALA A 28 -3.09 3.01 3.47
C ALA A 28 -3.90 1.87 4.08
N ILE A 29 -4.89 1.35 3.35
CA ILE A 29 -5.71 0.24 3.83
C ILE A 29 -4.83 -1.00 4.03
N GLU A 30 -3.99 -1.33 3.06
CA GLU A 30 -3.13 -2.49 3.16
C GLU A 30 -2.15 -2.37 4.32
N ALA A 31 -1.56 -1.19 4.49
CA ALA A 31 -0.64 -0.97 5.60
C ALA A 31 -1.34 -1.09 6.95
N LYS A 32 -2.57 -0.59 7.03
CA LYS A 32 -3.36 -0.66 8.26
C LYS A 32 -3.73 -2.09 8.62
N LYS A 33 -4.05 -2.89 7.62
CA LYS A 33 -4.38 -4.31 7.84
C LYS A 33 -3.21 -5.07 8.44
N LEU A 34 -1.99 -4.73 8.04
CA LEU A 34 -0.80 -5.43 8.52
C LEU A 34 -0.34 -4.97 9.89
N GLY A 35 -0.75 -3.77 10.32
CA GLY A 35 -0.38 -3.25 11.62
C GLY A 35 1.07 -2.79 11.67
N HIS A 36 1.78 -3.18 12.74
CA HIS A 36 3.16 -2.76 12.95
C HIS A 36 4.06 -3.22 11.79
N GLY A 37 4.81 -2.28 11.23
CA GLY A 37 5.70 -2.58 10.09
C GLY A 37 5.01 -2.56 8.75
N GLY A 38 3.67 -2.41 8.71
CA GLY A 38 2.94 -2.43 7.45
C GLY A 38 3.28 -1.28 6.53
N ILE A 39 3.50 -0.08 7.09
CA ILE A 39 3.85 1.08 6.26
C ILE A 39 5.15 0.83 5.51
N LYS A 40 6.17 0.31 6.21
CA LYS A 40 7.45 0.02 5.57
C LYS A 40 7.29 -1.02 4.47
N TYR A 41 6.62 -2.12 4.78
CA TYR A 41 6.44 -3.20 3.82
C TYR A 41 5.68 -2.73 2.57
N ILE A 42 4.57 -2.03 2.75
CA ILE A 42 3.75 -1.59 1.63
C ILE A 42 4.46 -0.52 0.81
N SER A 43 5.17 0.41 1.47
CA SER A 43 5.91 1.43 0.74
C SER A 43 6.97 0.81 -0.16
N GLU A 44 7.66 -0.23 0.31
CA GLU A 44 8.66 -0.92 -0.48
C GLU A 44 8.01 -1.73 -1.60
N LEU A 45 6.89 -2.37 -1.32
CA LEU A 45 6.21 -3.19 -2.33
C LEU A 45 5.69 -2.33 -3.49
N PHE A 46 5.07 -1.21 -3.19
CA PHE A 46 4.48 -0.34 -4.21
C PHE A 46 5.46 0.71 -4.74
N GLY A 47 6.63 0.84 -4.12
CA GLY A 47 7.60 1.84 -4.55
C GLY A 47 7.15 3.27 -4.27
N CYS A 48 6.35 3.49 -3.24
CA CYS A 48 5.89 4.82 -2.87
C CYS A 48 6.53 5.27 -1.56
N HIS A 49 6.46 6.57 -1.29
CA HIS A 49 7.02 7.12 -0.08
C HIS A 49 6.10 6.84 1.11
N ARG A 50 6.70 6.68 2.30
CA ARG A 50 5.92 6.44 3.51
C ARG A 50 4.91 7.54 3.79
N ASN A 51 5.27 8.79 3.49
CA ASN A 51 4.37 9.92 3.70
C ASN A 51 3.09 9.78 2.87
N THR A 52 3.19 9.20 1.69
CA THR A 52 2.03 8.95 0.84
C THR A 52 1.03 8.05 1.54
N ILE A 53 1.52 7.01 2.22
CA ILE A 53 0.66 6.09 2.96
C ILE A 53 0.05 6.79 4.17
N THR A 54 0.84 7.59 4.88
CA THR A 54 0.34 8.34 6.04
C THR A 54 -0.75 9.32 5.63
N GLU A 55 -0.57 10.01 4.51
CA GLU A 55 -1.60 10.89 3.96
C GLU A 55 -2.87 10.12 3.62
N GLY A 56 -2.71 8.96 3.00
CA GLY A 56 -3.85 8.12 2.67
C GLY A 56 -4.63 7.69 3.90
N LYS A 57 -3.93 7.42 5.01
CA LYS A 57 -4.58 7.04 6.25
C LYS A 57 -5.49 8.16 6.77
N SER A 58 -5.06 9.40 6.62
CA SER A 58 -5.88 10.53 7.09
C SER A 58 -7.07 10.79 6.17
N GLU A 59 -7.07 10.23 4.97
CA GLU A 59 -8.17 10.36 4.02
C GLU A 59 -9.21 9.26 4.17
N LEU A 60 -8.92 8.23 4.96
CA LEU A 60 -9.86 7.16 5.20
C LEU A 60 -10.85 7.57 6.28
#